data_085a9468df22d51304a5ea6cddba40b2
#
_entry.id   085a9468df22d51304a5ea6cddba40b2
#
_cell.length_a   1.000
_cell.length_b   1.000
_cell.length_c   1.000
_cell.angle_alpha   90.00
_cell.angle_beta   90.00
_cell.angle_gamma   90.00
#
_symmetry.space_group_name_H-M   'P 1'
#
loop_
_entity.id
_entity.type
_entity.pdbx_description
1 polymer ?
#
loop_
_entity_poly.entity_id
_entity_poly.type
_entity_poly.pdbx_seq_one_letter_code
_entity_poly.pdbx_strand_id
1 'polypeptide(L)'
;MKWTDFRENAEAIIVALLLALLIRHFVLESYEIPTGSMAPYLHGLNSRIVCPNCGVDTPVGISSDSLTNRVQMGDRYRVLEGVCKKNGTPFKIQAGTGNNFICPGCKDTRSVSEVTIRTAVAKSLRVECRECTYKHETLVEPDDILGGNKILVEKFWYDAVEPNRWDVVVFRFNSQRNYIKRLVGLPGEQVEIVNGDIHIDGEVELKPVDVQKHLWIPIHDSLIAEAGLEEPAWSQDKGWTRYTEETADTPEKTAGGWGINLSASSGELRYVRPIRNYYGYNGSYRGKQPAPVRDLKVLARISAMPTSSGESSIAIEIDNSPSTYRWEIPFSTGESRFLITGNESSEEDLWKDSFAIVPDRETALSMEVVDRHVRLFSDEKLIAQIPLPDSELSAGLKSAKGQTIRLQMNRCGGYVHQVQVFRDLHWTGNGNHAVTGPFQIDQGRYFVLGDNSPSSLDSRYWGSFSRSNLLGRGFVIFWPALPWRNESGFIR
;
A
#
# COMPACT_ATOMS: atom_id res chain seq x y z
N MET A 1 46.56 4.91 33.78
CA MET A 1 45.25 4.23 33.95
C MET A 1 45.40 3.32 35.13
N LYS A 2 44.73 3.61 36.26
CA LYS A 2 44.82 2.80 37.47
C LYS A 2 44.15 1.45 37.22
N TRP A 3 44.68 0.36 37.80
CA TRP A 3 44.13 -1.01 37.69
C TRP A 3 42.68 -1.07 38.12
N THR A 4 42.27 -0.23 39.05
CA THR A 4 40.87 -0.05 39.49
C THR A 4 39.97 0.40 38.39
N ASP A 5 40.34 1.40 37.59
CA ASP A 5 39.56 1.96 36.48
C ASP A 5 39.39 0.91 35.36
N PHE A 6 40.39 0.08 35.11
CA PHE A 6 40.30 -1.00 34.14
C PHE A 6 39.33 -2.10 34.61
N ARG A 7 39.35 -2.47 35.87
CA ARG A 7 38.45 -3.48 36.44
C ARG A 7 36.99 -2.99 36.40
N GLU A 8 36.71 -1.76 36.82
CA GLU A 8 35.36 -1.19 36.80
C GLU A 8 34.79 -1.09 35.37
N ASN A 9 35.61 -0.67 34.41
CA ASN A 9 35.18 -0.65 33.01
C ASN A 9 34.94 -2.06 32.47
N ALA A 10 35.76 -3.04 32.82
CA ALA A 10 35.58 -4.41 32.38
C ALA A 10 34.31 -5.04 32.99
N GLU A 11 34.05 -4.81 34.29
CA GLU A 11 32.82 -5.23 34.95
C GLU A 11 31.59 -4.61 34.30
N ALA A 12 31.60 -3.30 34.01
CA ALA A 12 30.52 -2.62 33.35
C ALA A 12 30.23 -3.17 31.92
N ILE A 13 31.30 -3.45 31.16
CA ILE A 13 31.18 -4.07 29.84
C ILE A 13 30.57 -5.47 29.91
N ILE A 14 31.05 -6.29 30.89
CA ILE A 14 30.53 -7.65 31.09
C ILE A 14 29.03 -7.60 31.44
N VAL A 15 28.66 -6.74 32.40
CA VAL A 15 27.26 -6.57 32.82
C VAL A 15 26.40 -6.11 31.65
N ALA A 16 26.85 -5.13 30.85
CA ALA A 16 26.15 -4.65 29.68
C ALA A 16 25.97 -5.76 28.61
N LEU A 17 27.01 -6.56 28.37
CA LEU A 17 26.94 -7.69 27.43
C LEU A 17 25.99 -8.79 27.94
N LEU A 18 26.04 -9.14 29.23
CA LEU A 18 25.13 -10.11 29.82
C LEU A 18 23.68 -9.61 29.72
N LEU A 19 23.42 -8.33 30.05
CA LEU A 19 22.10 -7.75 29.95
C LEU A 19 21.60 -7.74 28.49
N ALA A 20 22.45 -7.36 27.54
CA ALA A 20 22.11 -7.39 26.12
C ALA A 20 21.78 -8.81 25.63
N LEU A 21 22.55 -9.81 26.07
CA LEU A 21 22.29 -11.22 25.75
C LEU A 21 20.98 -11.72 26.39
N LEU A 22 20.69 -11.33 27.64
CA LEU A 22 19.42 -11.65 28.29
C LEU A 22 18.23 -11.03 27.55
N ILE A 23 18.32 -9.74 27.23
CA ILE A 23 17.27 -9.04 26.45
C ILE A 23 17.08 -9.74 25.11
N ARG A 24 18.16 -9.99 24.37
CA ARG A 24 18.10 -10.68 23.07
C ARG A 24 17.49 -12.07 23.16
N HIS A 25 17.81 -12.83 24.20
CA HIS A 25 17.35 -14.21 24.34
C HIS A 25 15.89 -14.31 24.79
N PHE A 26 15.48 -13.47 25.75
CA PHE A 26 14.18 -13.60 26.40
C PHE A 26 13.15 -12.57 25.92
N VAL A 27 13.56 -11.37 25.51
CA VAL A 27 12.63 -10.25 25.29
C VAL A 27 12.44 -9.95 23.83
N LEU A 28 13.50 -9.71 23.07
CA LEU A 28 13.46 -9.24 21.70
C LEU A 28 14.29 -10.13 20.78
N GLU A 29 13.72 -10.46 19.64
CA GLU A 29 14.43 -11.17 18.58
C GLU A 29 14.26 -10.43 17.24
N SER A 30 15.35 -10.33 16.48
CA SER A 30 15.30 -9.71 15.15
C SER A 30 15.05 -10.75 14.08
N TYR A 31 14.11 -10.46 13.18
CA TYR A 31 13.82 -11.26 12.00
C TYR A 31 13.94 -10.43 10.73
N GLU A 32 14.45 -11.06 9.69
CA GLU A 32 14.40 -10.52 8.33
C GLU A 32 13.24 -11.18 7.58
N ILE A 33 12.45 -10.38 6.87
CA ILE A 33 11.30 -10.83 6.10
C ILE A 33 11.78 -11.38 4.75
N PRO A 34 11.72 -12.70 4.49
CA PRO A 34 12.30 -13.25 3.27
C PRO A 34 11.36 -13.16 2.06
N THR A 35 10.04 -13.08 2.30
CA THR A 35 9.01 -13.18 1.25
C THR A 35 8.03 -12.02 1.30
N GLY A 36 7.41 -11.70 0.17
CA GLY A 36 6.47 -10.61 0.05
C GLY A 36 5.04 -10.90 0.50
N SER A 37 4.79 -11.96 1.28
CA SER A 37 3.42 -12.33 1.68
C SER A 37 2.71 -11.31 2.58
N MET A 38 3.45 -10.37 3.16
CA MET A 38 2.96 -9.27 3.98
C MET A 38 3.12 -7.90 3.30
N ALA A 39 3.49 -7.88 2.00
CA ALA A 39 3.54 -6.64 1.23
C ALA A 39 2.11 -6.10 0.97
N PRO A 40 1.92 -4.79 0.86
CA PRO A 40 2.94 -3.75 0.88
C PRO A 40 3.39 -3.31 2.28
N TYR A 41 2.79 -3.87 3.34
CA TYR A 41 3.08 -3.45 4.71
C TYR A 41 4.49 -3.87 5.17
N LEU A 42 4.87 -5.14 4.93
CA LEU A 42 6.21 -5.64 5.16
C LEU A 42 6.77 -6.23 3.87
N HIS A 43 7.87 -5.66 3.40
CA HIS A 43 8.54 -6.13 2.19
C HIS A 43 9.46 -7.32 2.48
N GLY A 44 9.41 -8.34 1.63
CA GLY A 44 10.46 -9.35 1.52
C GLY A 44 11.58 -8.89 0.59
N LEU A 45 12.34 -9.84 0.03
CA LEU A 45 13.32 -9.54 -1.02
C LEU A 45 12.64 -8.76 -2.15
N ASN A 46 13.21 -7.63 -2.53
CA ASN A 46 12.62 -6.74 -3.53
C ASN A 46 13.70 -5.99 -4.31
N SER A 47 13.29 -5.38 -5.41
CA SER A 47 14.07 -4.37 -6.11
C SER A 47 13.20 -3.14 -6.31
N ARG A 48 13.79 -1.97 -6.22
CA ARG A 48 13.10 -0.72 -6.43
C ARG A 48 13.14 -0.34 -7.88
N ILE A 49 11.97 -0.20 -8.47
CA ILE A 49 11.79 0.06 -9.89
C ILE A 49 11.19 1.45 -10.06
N VAL A 50 11.95 2.33 -10.70
CA VAL A 50 11.47 3.67 -11.06
C VAL A 50 10.69 3.56 -12.37
N CYS A 51 9.44 4.03 -12.38
CA CYS A 51 8.63 4.05 -13.58
C CYS A 51 9.22 5.03 -14.60
N PRO A 52 9.50 4.60 -15.84
CA PRO A 52 10.08 5.50 -16.85
C PRO A 52 9.09 6.56 -17.35
N ASN A 53 7.80 6.40 -17.07
CA ASN A 53 6.75 7.29 -17.53
C ASN A 53 6.39 8.39 -16.51
N CYS A 54 6.29 8.06 -15.21
CA CYS A 54 5.90 9.03 -14.17
C CYS A 54 6.93 9.21 -13.04
N GLY A 55 8.06 8.50 -13.08
CA GLY A 55 9.12 8.62 -12.08
C GLY A 55 8.84 7.96 -10.73
N VAL A 56 7.67 7.37 -10.54
CA VAL A 56 7.32 6.72 -9.25
C VAL A 56 8.19 5.51 -8.99
N ASP A 57 8.78 5.48 -7.81
CA ASP A 57 9.55 4.37 -7.30
C ASP A 57 8.63 3.32 -6.64
N THR A 58 8.67 2.10 -7.11
CA THR A 58 7.84 1.00 -6.64
C THR A 58 8.70 -0.18 -6.22
N PRO A 59 8.58 -0.70 -4.98
CA PRO A 59 9.22 -1.96 -4.61
C PRO A 59 8.52 -3.13 -5.31
N VAL A 60 9.29 -3.95 -6.03
CA VAL A 60 8.80 -5.16 -6.70
C VAL A 60 9.48 -6.38 -6.10
N GLY A 61 8.67 -7.35 -5.67
CA GLY A 61 9.14 -8.56 -5.00
C GLY A 61 9.98 -9.46 -5.90
N ILE A 62 11.04 -9.98 -5.33
CA ILE A 62 11.93 -10.97 -5.97
C ILE A 62 11.73 -12.30 -5.25
N SER A 63 11.39 -13.36 -5.99
CA SER A 63 11.33 -14.70 -5.41
C SER A 63 12.73 -15.23 -5.13
N SER A 64 12.96 -15.78 -3.94
CA SER A 64 14.22 -16.44 -3.58
C SER A 64 14.58 -17.60 -4.51
N ASP A 65 13.57 -18.29 -5.04
CA ASP A 65 13.76 -19.41 -5.97
C ASP A 65 14.32 -18.96 -7.32
N SER A 66 14.17 -17.69 -7.65
CA SER A 66 14.74 -17.10 -8.87
C SER A 66 16.22 -16.75 -8.74
N LEU A 67 16.76 -16.71 -7.52
CA LEU A 67 18.18 -16.48 -7.25
C LEU A 67 19.00 -17.79 -7.21
N THR A 68 18.34 -18.93 -6.99
CA THR A 68 18.98 -20.24 -7.04
C THR A 68 18.87 -20.79 -8.45
N ASN A 69 19.99 -21.21 -9.03
CA ASN A 69 20.28 -21.68 -10.38
C ASN A 69 19.29 -22.69 -11.05
N ARG A 70 18.02 -22.72 -10.69
CA ARG A 70 17.02 -23.52 -11.39
C ARG A 70 16.20 -22.62 -12.31
N VAL A 71 16.64 -22.54 -13.55
CA VAL A 71 15.88 -22.00 -14.67
C VAL A 71 14.55 -22.74 -14.76
N GLN A 72 13.46 -22.14 -14.29
CA GLN A 72 12.14 -22.59 -14.70
C GLN A 72 11.91 -22.10 -16.13
N MET A 73 11.50 -22.99 -17.03
CA MET A 73 11.18 -22.67 -18.42
C MET A 73 10.17 -21.53 -18.46
N GLY A 74 10.60 -20.35 -18.92
CA GLY A 74 9.79 -19.13 -19.03
C GLY A 74 10.46 -17.85 -18.57
N ASP A 75 11.40 -17.90 -17.62
CA ASP A 75 12.19 -16.74 -17.21
C ASP A 75 13.37 -16.55 -18.18
N ARG A 76 13.34 -15.45 -18.93
CA ARG A 76 14.44 -15.13 -19.88
C ARG A 76 15.60 -14.52 -19.10
N TYR A 77 16.61 -15.32 -18.79
CA TYR A 77 17.88 -14.83 -18.26
C TYR A 77 18.72 -14.27 -19.40
N ARG A 78 19.34 -13.10 -19.17
CA ARG A 78 20.25 -12.48 -20.11
C ARG A 78 21.61 -12.33 -19.44
N VAL A 79 22.68 -12.70 -20.15
CA VAL A 79 24.05 -12.41 -19.70
C VAL A 79 24.30 -10.93 -19.88
N LEU A 80 24.67 -10.25 -18.83
CA LEU A 80 24.75 -8.79 -18.80
C LEU A 80 26.18 -8.25 -18.76
N GLU A 81 27.14 -9.02 -18.28
CA GLU A 81 28.51 -8.58 -18.19
C GLU A 81 29.48 -9.45 -18.97
N GLY A 82 30.28 -8.80 -19.81
CA GLY A 82 31.44 -9.37 -20.42
C GLY A 82 32.69 -8.65 -19.98
N VAL A 83 33.80 -9.35 -19.87
CA VAL A 83 35.11 -8.76 -19.64
C VAL A 83 35.95 -8.94 -20.89
N CYS A 84 36.40 -7.85 -21.50
CA CYS A 84 37.27 -7.89 -22.69
C CYS A 84 38.58 -8.57 -22.35
N LYS A 85 38.91 -9.64 -23.05
CA LYS A 85 40.17 -10.42 -22.85
C LYS A 85 41.43 -9.60 -23.20
N LYS A 86 41.30 -8.56 -24.04
CA LYS A 86 42.43 -7.72 -24.47
C LYS A 86 42.85 -6.69 -23.42
N ASN A 87 41.88 -6.07 -22.73
CA ASN A 87 42.17 -4.95 -21.84
C ASN A 87 41.52 -5.03 -20.44
N GLY A 88 40.80 -6.14 -20.15
CA GLY A 88 40.17 -6.35 -18.86
C GLY A 88 38.96 -5.44 -18.58
N THR A 89 38.49 -4.64 -19.54
CA THR A 89 37.37 -3.72 -19.33
C THR A 89 36.06 -4.48 -19.20
N PRO A 90 35.30 -4.33 -18.11
CA PRO A 90 33.95 -4.87 -17.99
C PRO A 90 32.99 -4.03 -18.84
N PHE A 91 31.99 -4.66 -19.43
CA PHE A 91 30.94 -3.99 -20.20
C PHE A 91 29.65 -4.80 -20.17
N LYS A 92 28.53 -4.11 -20.34
CA LYS A 92 27.20 -4.74 -20.39
C LYS A 92 26.93 -5.26 -21.80
N ILE A 93 26.47 -6.50 -21.89
CA ILE A 93 26.05 -7.12 -23.15
C ILE A 93 24.52 -7.01 -23.27
N GLN A 94 24.05 -6.24 -24.25
CA GLN A 94 22.60 -6.17 -24.53
C GLN A 94 22.16 -7.40 -25.31
N ALA A 95 21.08 -8.04 -24.89
CA ALA A 95 20.51 -9.16 -25.62
C ALA A 95 19.92 -8.68 -26.95
N GLY A 96 20.20 -9.47 -28.00
CA GLY A 96 19.73 -9.18 -29.35
C GLY A 96 20.77 -8.55 -30.28
N THR A 97 21.97 -8.24 -29.82
CA THR A 97 23.05 -7.66 -30.64
C THR A 97 23.85 -8.70 -31.45
N GLY A 98 23.39 -9.95 -31.52
CA GLY A 98 24.12 -11.02 -32.21
C GLY A 98 25.40 -11.45 -31.47
N ASN A 99 26.31 -12.12 -32.20
CA ASN A 99 27.54 -12.65 -31.61
C ASN A 99 28.70 -11.62 -31.54
N ASN A 100 28.46 -10.37 -31.96
CA ASN A 100 29.47 -9.30 -31.99
C ASN A 100 29.01 -8.10 -31.16
N PHE A 101 29.94 -7.48 -30.47
CA PHE A 101 29.71 -6.28 -29.65
C PHE A 101 30.90 -5.32 -29.72
N ILE A 102 30.70 -4.06 -29.41
CA ILE A 102 31.76 -3.05 -29.37
C ILE A 102 32.24 -2.91 -27.92
N CYS A 103 33.52 -3.17 -27.68
CA CYS A 103 34.12 -2.97 -26.37
C CYS A 103 34.26 -1.48 -26.06
N PRO A 104 33.70 -0.97 -24.93
CA PRO A 104 33.76 0.44 -24.59
C PRO A 104 35.20 0.91 -24.30
N GLY A 105 36.09 0.00 -23.89
CA GLY A 105 37.49 0.34 -23.56
C GLY A 105 38.40 0.39 -24.77
N CYS A 106 38.34 -0.58 -25.70
CA CYS A 106 39.17 -0.57 -26.89
C CYS A 106 38.47 -0.12 -28.17
N LYS A 107 37.16 0.12 -28.11
CA LYS A 107 36.28 0.53 -29.25
C LYS A 107 36.26 -0.40 -30.43
N ASP A 108 36.90 -1.60 -30.33
CA ASP A 108 36.93 -2.60 -31.37
C ASP A 108 35.67 -3.47 -31.32
N THR A 109 35.23 -3.98 -32.48
CA THR A 109 34.20 -5.02 -32.57
C THR A 109 34.81 -6.34 -32.12
N ARG A 110 34.15 -7.00 -31.18
CA ARG A 110 34.57 -8.28 -30.58
C ARG A 110 33.53 -9.36 -30.77
N SER A 111 33.97 -10.58 -30.97
CA SER A 111 33.09 -11.75 -30.93
C SER A 111 32.93 -12.27 -29.49
N VAL A 112 31.86 -13.02 -29.24
CA VAL A 112 31.62 -13.65 -27.93
C VAL A 112 32.79 -14.54 -27.45
N SER A 113 33.52 -15.14 -28.37
CA SER A 113 34.72 -15.98 -28.07
C SER A 113 35.89 -15.17 -27.47
N GLU A 114 35.97 -13.86 -27.73
CA GLU A 114 37.02 -12.97 -27.26
C GLU A 114 36.69 -12.28 -25.93
N VAL A 115 35.61 -12.68 -25.31
CA VAL A 115 35.11 -12.12 -24.02
C VAL A 115 35.05 -13.24 -23.00
N THR A 116 35.53 -12.93 -21.80
CA THR A 116 35.20 -13.76 -20.64
C THR A 116 33.84 -13.33 -20.13
N ILE A 117 32.84 -14.17 -20.30
CA ILE A 117 31.49 -13.91 -19.80
C ILE A 117 31.52 -14.20 -18.32
N ARG A 118 31.32 -13.16 -17.52
CA ARG A 118 30.89 -13.29 -16.11
C ARG A 118 29.38 -13.38 -16.14
N THR A 119 28.83 -14.50 -15.70
CA THR A 119 27.39 -14.68 -15.56
C THR A 119 26.87 -13.82 -14.42
N ALA A 120 26.58 -12.58 -14.70
CA ALA A 120 25.59 -11.85 -13.91
C ALA A 120 24.21 -12.26 -14.47
N VAL A 121 23.42 -12.95 -13.69
CA VAL A 121 22.07 -13.36 -14.10
C VAL A 121 21.11 -12.26 -13.67
N ALA A 122 20.78 -11.35 -14.59
CA ALA A 122 19.71 -10.41 -14.33
C ALA A 122 18.35 -11.05 -14.59
N LYS A 123 17.39 -10.71 -13.78
CA LYS A 123 16.01 -11.13 -13.94
C LYS A 123 15.22 -10.08 -14.71
N SER A 124 14.52 -10.48 -15.78
CA SER A 124 13.55 -9.63 -16.43
C SER A 124 12.25 -9.62 -15.62
N LEU A 125 11.84 -8.45 -15.15
CA LEU A 125 10.59 -8.24 -14.47
C LEU A 125 9.64 -7.42 -15.35
N ARG A 126 8.40 -7.88 -15.46
CA ARG A 126 7.31 -7.06 -15.98
C ARG A 126 6.66 -6.32 -14.84
N VAL A 127 6.61 -5.02 -14.97
CA VAL A 127 6.09 -4.12 -13.94
C VAL A 127 4.93 -3.33 -14.52
N GLU A 128 3.88 -3.18 -13.76
CA GLU A 128 2.81 -2.25 -14.00
C GLU A 128 2.89 -1.17 -12.91
N CYS A 129 3.07 0.08 -13.31
CA CYS A 129 3.17 1.17 -12.37
C CYS A 129 1.84 1.36 -11.63
N ARG A 130 1.89 1.44 -10.30
CA ARG A 130 0.69 1.66 -9.49
C ARG A 130 0.03 3.00 -9.75
N GLU A 131 0.83 4.01 -10.11
CA GLU A 131 0.39 5.39 -10.27
C GLU A 131 -0.19 5.64 -11.65
N CYS A 132 0.57 5.32 -12.71
CA CYS A 132 0.18 5.66 -14.07
C CYS A 132 -0.26 4.45 -14.92
N THR A 133 -0.30 3.26 -14.34
CA THR A 133 -0.67 1.99 -14.99
C THR A 133 0.23 1.59 -16.19
N TYR A 134 1.30 2.34 -16.43
CA TYR A 134 2.26 2.05 -17.50
C TYR A 134 2.94 0.70 -17.29
N LYS A 135 2.90 -0.15 -18.32
CA LYS A 135 3.49 -1.48 -18.30
C LYS A 135 4.82 -1.48 -19.02
N HIS A 136 5.85 -1.90 -18.34
CA HIS A 136 7.19 -2.00 -18.92
C HIS A 136 7.92 -3.25 -18.43
N GLU A 137 8.96 -3.60 -19.13
CA GLU A 137 9.87 -4.68 -18.77
C GLU A 137 11.21 -4.06 -18.36
N THR A 138 11.73 -4.43 -17.21
CA THR A 138 13.00 -3.96 -16.69
C THR A 138 13.89 -5.12 -16.29
N LEU A 139 15.19 -4.93 -16.35
CA LEU A 139 16.17 -5.91 -15.88
C LEU A 139 16.61 -5.52 -14.47
N VAL A 140 16.60 -6.49 -13.58
CA VAL A 140 17.09 -6.36 -12.20
C VAL A 140 18.37 -7.14 -12.08
N GLU A 141 19.44 -6.46 -11.74
CA GLU A 141 20.75 -7.07 -11.48
C GLU A 141 20.81 -7.57 -10.02
N PRO A 142 21.70 -8.52 -9.68
CA PRO A 142 21.83 -8.98 -8.29
C PRO A 142 22.12 -7.88 -7.29
N ASP A 143 22.87 -6.85 -7.70
CA ASP A 143 23.23 -5.70 -6.85
C ASP A 143 22.03 -4.74 -6.61
N ASP A 144 20.99 -4.80 -7.43
CA ASP A 144 19.75 -4.03 -7.26
C ASP A 144 18.76 -4.71 -6.32
N ILE A 145 19.08 -5.92 -5.83
CA ILE A 145 18.21 -6.69 -4.95
C ILE A 145 18.43 -6.26 -3.50
N LEU A 146 17.39 -5.74 -2.90
CA LEU A 146 17.37 -5.34 -1.52
C LEU A 146 16.86 -6.48 -0.64
N GLY A 147 17.45 -6.64 0.55
CA GLY A 147 16.93 -7.50 1.60
C GLY A 147 15.54 -7.06 2.05
N GLY A 148 14.80 -7.97 2.66
CA GLY A 148 13.50 -7.65 3.22
C GLY A 148 13.61 -6.75 4.47
N ASN A 149 12.45 -6.26 4.91
CA ASN A 149 12.38 -5.52 6.16
C ASN A 149 12.95 -6.35 7.31
N LYS A 150 13.69 -5.71 8.21
CA LYS A 150 14.09 -6.30 9.48
C LYS A 150 13.21 -5.77 10.58
N ILE A 151 12.64 -6.69 11.32
CA ILE A 151 11.69 -6.38 12.40
C ILE A 151 12.22 -6.88 13.73
N LEU A 152 11.84 -6.19 14.81
CA LEU A 152 11.95 -6.71 16.16
C LEU A 152 10.65 -7.39 16.56
N VAL A 153 10.76 -8.52 17.22
CA VAL A 153 9.65 -9.34 17.69
C VAL A 153 9.74 -9.46 19.20
N GLU A 154 8.65 -9.12 19.88
CA GLU A 154 8.48 -9.31 21.32
C GLU A 154 8.06 -10.75 21.60
N LYS A 155 8.95 -11.52 22.22
CA LYS A 155 8.73 -12.95 22.42
C LYS A 155 7.83 -13.26 23.62
N PHE A 156 8.01 -12.53 24.70
CA PHE A 156 7.30 -12.82 25.95
C PHE A 156 5.93 -12.12 26.05
N TRP A 157 5.60 -11.21 25.12
CA TRP A 157 4.36 -10.44 25.17
C TRP A 157 3.13 -11.34 25.33
N TYR A 158 3.07 -12.39 24.54
CA TYR A 158 1.95 -13.32 24.55
C TYR A 158 1.96 -14.34 25.71
N ASP A 159 2.97 -14.34 26.57
CA ASP A 159 2.94 -15.06 27.86
C ASP A 159 2.14 -14.27 28.91
N ALA A 160 2.06 -12.95 28.78
CA ALA A 160 1.39 -12.05 29.70
C ALA A 160 0.04 -11.51 29.17
N VAL A 161 -0.11 -11.37 27.85
CA VAL A 161 -1.27 -10.77 27.19
C VAL A 161 -1.76 -11.70 26.08
N GLU A 162 -3.08 -11.87 25.95
CA GLU A 162 -3.65 -12.61 24.81
C GLU A 162 -3.42 -11.85 23.50
N PRO A 163 -3.17 -12.58 22.40
CA PRO A 163 -3.08 -11.96 21.08
C PRO A 163 -4.35 -11.21 20.68
N ASN A 164 -4.19 -10.00 20.15
CA ASN A 164 -5.31 -9.22 19.65
C ASN A 164 -5.50 -9.46 18.16
N ARG A 165 -6.75 -9.36 17.71
CA ARG A 165 -7.04 -9.30 16.29
C ARG A 165 -6.28 -8.14 15.66
N TRP A 166 -5.78 -8.33 14.45
CA TRP A 166 -4.93 -7.46 13.66
C TRP A 166 -3.45 -7.41 14.08
N ASP A 167 -3.03 -8.02 15.17
CA ASP A 167 -1.61 -8.18 15.49
C ASP A 167 -0.86 -8.86 14.32
N VAL A 168 0.34 -8.38 14.03
CA VAL A 168 1.27 -9.07 13.14
C VAL A 168 2.06 -10.07 13.96
N VAL A 169 1.75 -11.35 13.79
CA VAL A 169 2.28 -12.43 14.62
C VAL A 169 3.37 -13.22 13.90
N VAL A 170 4.39 -13.60 14.66
CA VAL A 170 5.41 -14.56 14.23
C VAL A 170 5.12 -15.91 14.89
N PHE A 171 5.06 -16.95 14.09
CA PHE A 171 4.76 -18.30 14.58
C PHE A 171 5.51 -19.36 13.80
N ARG A 172 5.67 -20.53 14.41
CA ARG A 172 6.29 -21.70 13.79
C ARG A 172 5.22 -22.55 13.12
N PHE A 173 5.32 -22.68 11.81
CA PHE A 173 4.46 -23.58 11.05
C PHE A 173 5.34 -24.63 10.36
N ASN A 174 5.07 -25.92 10.64
CA ASN A 174 6.00 -27.01 10.35
C ASN A 174 7.34 -26.83 11.11
N SER A 175 8.02 -27.85 11.48
CA SER A 175 9.22 -27.83 12.34
C SER A 175 10.43 -27.02 11.80
N GLN A 176 10.31 -26.36 10.62
CA GLN A 176 11.47 -25.85 9.89
C GLN A 176 11.47 -24.34 9.61
N ARG A 177 10.31 -23.64 9.62
CA ARG A 177 10.26 -22.23 9.22
C ARG A 177 9.35 -21.40 10.12
N ASN A 178 9.79 -20.18 10.42
CA ASN A 178 8.96 -19.18 11.04
C ASN A 178 8.19 -18.42 9.95
N TYR A 179 6.92 -18.16 10.23
CA TYR A 179 6.01 -17.40 9.39
C TYR A 179 5.65 -16.11 10.08
N ILE A 180 5.37 -15.09 9.29
CA ILE A 180 4.81 -13.83 9.75
C ILE A 180 3.52 -13.57 8.99
N LYS A 181 2.44 -13.30 9.73
CA LYS A 181 1.10 -13.05 9.19
C LYS A 181 0.32 -12.12 10.10
N ARG A 182 -0.77 -11.59 9.59
CA ARG A 182 -1.75 -10.81 10.38
C ARG A 182 -2.77 -11.75 11.01
N LEU A 183 -3.01 -11.58 12.30
CA LEU A 183 -3.99 -12.33 13.06
C LEU A 183 -5.39 -11.77 12.77
N VAL A 184 -6.28 -12.59 12.22
CA VAL A 184 -7.64 -12.17 11.88
C VAL A 184 -8.74 -12.94 12.61
N GLY A 185 -8.49 -14.18 13.04
CA GLY A 185 -9.49 -14.97 13.75
C GLY A 185 -8.95 -15.48 15.09
N LEU A 186 -9.75 -15.35 16.14
CA LEU A 186 -9.45 -15.73 17.50
C LEU A 186 -10.05 -17.08 17.88
N PRO A 187 -9.62 -17.72 19.00
CA PRO A 187 -10.16 -19.01 19.42
C PRO A 187 -11.67 -19.00 19.65
N GLY A 188 -12.37 -19.94 19.06
CA GLY A 188 -13.81 -20.11 19.21
C GLY A 188 -14.67 -19.37 18.18
N GLU A 189 -14.11 -18.51 17.37
CA GLU A 189 -14.81 -17.71 16.37
C GLU A 189 -15.01 -18.47 15.06
N GLN A 190 -16.00 -18.02 14.28
CA GLN A 190 -16.18 -18.38 12.88
C GLN A 190 -15.64 -17.25 12.00
N VAL A 191 -14.73 -17.57 11.09
CA VAL A 191 -14.15 -16.62 10.13
C VAL A 191 -14.65 -16.94 8.73
N GLU A 192 -15.04 -15.91 7.98
CA GLU A 192 -15.37 -16.02 6.57
C GLU A 192 -14.81 -14.81 5.80
N ILE A 193 -14.39 -15.01 4.56
CA ILE A 193 -13.95 -13.95 3.65
C ILE A 193 -15.01 -13.78 2.57
N VAL A 194 -15.73 -12.64 2.62
CA VAL A 194 -16.78 -12.33 1.66
C VAL A 194 -16.47 -11.02 0.95
N ASN A 195 -16.38 -11.06 -0.37
CA ASN A 195 -16.08 -9.90 -1.23
C ASN A 195 -14.80 -9.11 -0.87
N GLY A 196 -13.88 -9.74 -0.15
CA GLY A 196 -12.61 -9.12 0.26
C GLY A 196 -12.56 -8.71 1.71
N ASP A 197 -13.69 -8.71 2.42
CA ASP A 197 -13.84 -8.34 3.82
C ASP A 197 -13.79 -9.56 4.74
N ILE A 198 -13.36 -9.35 5.97
CA ILE A 198 -13.37 -10.36 7.01
C ILE A 198 -14.70 -10.32 7.75
N HIS A 199 -15.35 -11.45 7.82
CA HIS A 199 -16.54 -11.65 8.65
C HIS A 199 -16.17 -12.52 9.85
N ILE A 200 -16.58 -12.09 11.03
CA ILE A 200 -16.47 -12.83 12.29
C ILE A 200 -17.89 -13.11 12.79
N ASP A 201 -18.19 -14.38 13.02
CA ASP A 201 -19.50 -14.84 13.47
C ASP A 201 -20.68 -14.31 12.62
N GLY A 202 -20.41 -14.10 11.32
CA GLY A 202 -21.37 -13.62 10.32
C GLY A 202 -21.39 -12.10 10.09
N GLU A 203 -20.74 -11.31 10.94
CA GLU A 203 -20.69 -9.85 10.83
C GLU A 203 -19.34 -9.37 10.30
N VAL A 204 -19.33 -8.27 9.50
CA VAL A 204 -18.09 -7.65 9.02
C VAL A 204 -17.30 -7.09 10.18
N GLU A 205 -16.06 -7.49 10.28
CA GLU A 205 -15.16 -7.02 11.33
C GLU A 205 -14.52 -5.68 10.97
N LEU A 206 -14.95 -4.63 11.64
CA LEU A 206 -14.44 -3.27 11.43
C LEU A 206 -13.03 -3.13 12.02
N LYS A 207 -12.05 -2.83 11.16
CA LYS A 207 -10.68 -2.54 11.60
C LYS A 207 -10.62 -1.26 12.44
N PRO A 208 -9.93 -1.26 13.60
CA PRO A 208 -9.66 -0.05 14.37
C PRO A 208 -8.96 1.03 13.52
N VAL A 209 -9.20 2.31 13.81
CA VAL A 209 -8.67 3.43 13.02
C VAL A 209 -7.14 3.41 12.95
N ASP A 210 -6.46 3.07 14.04
CA ASP A 210 -5.00 3.00 14.12
C ASP A 210 -4.43 1.81 13.32
N VAL A 211 -5.14 0.69 13.23
CA VAL A 211 -4.79 -0.43 12.35
C VAL A 211 -5.02 -0.05 10.89
N GLN A 212 -6.23 0.47 10.57
CA GLN A 212 -6.61 0.84 9.23
C GLN A 212 -5.67 1.87 8.61
N LYS A 213 -5.19 2.84 9.41
CA LYS A 213 -4.23 3.87 8.95
C LYS A 213 -2.99 3.28 8.29
N HIS A 214 -2.54 2.10 8.74
CA HIS A 214 -1.36 1.40 8.20
C HIS A 214 -1.67 0.46 7.03
N LEU A 215 -2.95 0.14 6.81
CA LEU A 215 -3.38 -0.83 5.79
C LEU A 215 -3.83 -0.17 4.48
N TRP A 216 -3.99 1.15 4.45
CA TRP A 216 -4.30 1.87 3.23
C TRP A 216 -3.20 1.73 2.19
N ILE A 217 -3.56 1.21 1.03
CA ILE A 217 -2.66 1.03 -0.12
C ILE A 217 -2.82 2.23 -1.05
N PRO A 218 -1.78 3.05 -1.24
CA PRO A 218 -1.87 4.21 -2.12
C PRO A 218 -2.04 3.78 -3.58
N ILE A 219 -2.99 4.41 -4.26
CA ILE A 219 -3.32 4.20 -5.67
C ILE A 219 -2.82 5.36 -6.51
N HIS A 220 -3.09 6.60 -6.05
CA HIS A 220 -2.81 7.81 -6.81
C HIS A 220 -2.50 8.98 -5.87
N ASP A 221 -1.55 9.81 -6.31
CA ASP A 221 -1.23 11.09 -5.69
C ASP A 221 -1.14 12.17 -6.79
N SER A 222 -1.97 13.19 -6.72
CA SER A 222 -2.04 14.24 -7.73
C SER A 222 -0.76 15.06 -7.88
N LEU A 223 0.12 15.06 -6.86
CA LEU A 223 1.41 15.73 -6.92
C LEU A 223 2.45 14.99 -7.79
N ILE A 224 2.15 13.76 -8.17
CA ILE A 224 3.01 13.01 -9.08
C ILE A 224 2.77 13.50 -10.50
N ALA A 225 3.87 13.84 -11.17
CA ALA A 225 3.82 14.38 -12.52
C ALA A 225 3.12 13.40 -13.49
N GLU A 226 2.05 13.84 -14.12
CA GLU A 226 1.36 13.13 -15.19
C GLU A 226 1.84 13.57 -16.58
N ALA A 227 3.00 14.21 -16.67
CA ALA A 227 3.55 14.67 -17.94
C ALA A 227 3.80 13.48 -18.88
N GLY A 228 3.12 13.49 -20.02
CA GLY A 228 3.25 12.46 -21.05
C GLY A 228 2.29 11.27 -20.93
N LEU A 229 1.33 11.28 -19.99
CA LEU A 229 0.29 10.28 -19.93
C LEU A 229 -0.74 10.48 -21.04
N GLU A 230 -1.07 9.42 -21.78
CA GLU A 230 -2.13 9.43 -22.78
C GLU A 230 -3.51 9.68 -22.14
N GLU A 231 -3.71 9.20 -20.92
CA GLU A 231 -4.95 9.36 -20.16
C GLU A 231 -4.64 9.91 -18.74
N PRO A 232 -5.06 11.15 -18.43
CA PRO A 232 -4.93 11.71 -17.09
C PRO A 232 -5.77 10.92 -16.08
N ALA A 233 -5.35 10.89 -14.82
CA ALA A 233 -6.13 10.24 -13.74
C ALA A 233 -7.38 11.04 -13.38
N TRP A 234 -7.33 12.35 -13.61
CA TRP A 234 -8.41 13.28 -13.31
C TRP A 234 -8.93 13.97 -14.55
N SER A 235 -10.24 13.95 -14.74
CA SER A 235 -10.95 14.87 -15.64
C SER A 235 -11.45 16.07 -14.84
N GLN A 236 -11.51 17.22 -15.49
CA GLN A 236 -11.93 18.48 -14.86
C GLN A 236 -12.95 19.22 -15.72
N ASP A 237 -13.92 19.87 -15.05
CA ASP A 237 -14.88 20.74 -15.70
C ASP A 237 -14.25 22.11 -16.06
N LYS A 238 -15.02 22.94 -16.78
CA LYS A 238 -14.64 24.31 -17.07
C LYS A 238 -14.48 25.11 -15.77
N GLY A 239 -13.45 25.95 -15.72
CA GLY A 239 -13.13 26.80 -14.58
C GLY A 239 -12.04 26.25 -13.66
N TRP A 240 -11.65 25.00 -13.81
CA TRP A 240 -10.49 24.44 -13.15
C TRP A 240 -9.23 24.64 -13.97
N THR A 241 -8.14 24.94 -13.29
CA THR A 241 -6.80 25.06 -13.87
C THR A 241 -5.85 24.15 -13.08
N ARG A 242 -5.21 23.19 -13.76
CA ARG A 242 -4.16 22.38 -13.16
C ARG A 242 -2.84 23.14 -13.19
N TYR A 243 -2.11 23.12 -12.08
CA TYR A 243 -0.80 23.77 -11.97
C TYR A 243 0.32 22.80 -12.33
N THR A 244 1.27 23.30 -13.14
CA THR A 244 2.55 22.65 -13.44
C THR A 244 3.66 23.30 -12.62
N GLU A 245 4.88 22.76 -12.66
CA GLU A 245 6.04 23.37 -12.03
C GLU A 245 6.27 24.82 -12.49
N GLU A 246 5.98 25.12 -13.77
CA GLU A 246 6.13 26.45 -14.36
C GLU A 246 5.03 27.44 -13.92
N THR A 247 3.84 26.93 -13.60
CA THR A 247 2.66 27.75 -13.26
C THR A 247 2.36 27.80 -11.78
N ALA A 248 3.07 27.01 -10.95
CA ALA A 248 3.03 27.06 -9.50
C ALA A 248 3.93 28.19 -8.97
N ASP A 249 3.58 29.44 -9.26
CA ASP A 249 4.39 30.64 -9.05
C ASP A 249 4.13 31.32 -7.70
N THR A 250 3.20 30.81 -6.91
CA THR A 250 2.88 31.30 -5.56
C THR A 250 2.74 30.15 -4.57
N PRO A 251 2.88 30.37 -3.24
CA PRO A 251 2.78 29.34 -2.22
C PRO A 251 1.47 28.55 -2.23
N GLU A 252 0.37 29.20 -2.67
CA GLU A 252 -0.95 28.60 -2.73
C GLU A 252 -1.10 27.66 -3.94
N LYS A 253 -0.26 27.82 -4.98
CA LYS A 253 -0.29 27.00 -6.18
C LYS A 253 0.73 25.87 -6.06
N THR A 254 0.26 24.68 -5.82
CA THR A 254 1.12 23.49 -5.76
C THR A 254 1.17 22.80 -7.11
N ALA A 255 2.35 22.50 -7.63
CA ALA A 255 2.50 21.72 -8.86
C ALA A 255 1.77 20.37 -8.72
N GLY A 256 0.89 20.03 -9.67
CA GLY A 256 -0.01 18.87 -9.58
C GLY A 256 -1.33 19.13 -8.86
N GLY A 257 -1.50 20.29 -8.24
CA GLY A 257 -2.77 20.76 -7.69
C GLY A 257 -3.64 21.49 -8.73
N TRP A 258 -4.78 21.98 -8.28
CA TRP A 258 -5.74 22.72 -9.12
C TRP A 258 -6.20 24.00 -8.44
N GLY A 259 -6.53 25.00 -9.24
CA GLY A 259 -7.27 26.16 -8.84
C GLY A 259 -8.63 26.23 -9.56
N ILE A 260 -9.63 26.75 -8.87
CA ILE A 260 -10.91 27.11 -9.47
C ILE A 260 -11.10 28.63 -9.40
N ASN A 261 -11.55 29.23 -10.49
CA ASN A 261 -11.82 30.65 -10.53
C ASN A 261 -13.10 30.97 -9.74
N LEU A 262 -13.05 31.99 -8.88
CA LEU A 262 -14.18 32.48 -8.06
C LEU A 262 -15.40 32.88 -8.91
N SER A 263 -15.24 33.20 -10.19
CA SER A 263 -16.35 33.49 -11.11
C SER A 263 -17.15 32.25 -11.53
N ALA A 264 -16.60 31.03 -11.32
CA ALA A 264 -17.32 29.79 -11.62
C ALA A 264 -18.32 29.49 -10.48
N SER A 265 -19.56 29.19 -10.84
CA SER A 265 -20.62 28.88 -9.88
C SER A 265 -20.45 27.50 -9.22
N SER A 266 -19.86 26.57 -9.92
CA SER A 266 -19.53 25.23 -9.45
C SER A 266 -18.50 24.59 -10.36
N GLY A 267 -17.78 23.61 -9.84
CA GLY A 267 -16.82 22.82 -10.63
C GLY A 267 -16.60 21.45 -10.04
N GLU A 268 -16.26 20.47 -10.87
CA GLU A 268 -16.01 19.09 -10.50
C GLU A 268 -14.64 18.63 -10.99
N LEU A 269 -13.90 17.95 -10.11
CA LEU A 269 -12.76 17.09 -10.43
C LEU A 269 -13.21 15.65 -10.30
N ARG A 270 -12.97 14.84 -11.32
CA ARG A 270 -13.39 13.45 -11.37
C ARG A 270 -12.21 12.52 -11.60
N TYR A 271 -12.00 11.58 -10.71
CA TYR A 271 -11.04 10.49 -10.90
C TYR A 271 -11.63 9.41 -11.81
N VAL A 272 -10.94 9.07 -12.89
CA VAL A 272 -11.51 8.25 -13.98
C VAL A 272 -10.82 6.88 -14.15
N ARG A 273 -9.76 6.60 -13.42
CA ARG A 273 -9.06 5.31 -13.51
C ARG A 273 -9.75 4.22 -12.69
N PRO A 274 -9.84 2.99 -13.20
CA PRO A 274 -10.44 1.88 -12.46
C PRO A 274 -9.57 1.48 -11.26
N ILE A 275 -10.19 1.33 -10.08
CA ILE A 275 -9.52 0.90 -8.85
C ILE A 275 -9.70 -0.61 -8.70
N ARG A 276 -8.57 -1.32 -8.64
CA ARG A 276 -8.53 -2.78 -8.60
C ARG A 276 -7.62 -3.29 -7.50
N ASN A 277 -7.80 -4.55 -7.11
CA ASN A 277 -6.94 -5.28 -6.16
C ASN A 277 -5.57 -5.58 -6.77
N TYR A 278 -4.87 -4.53 -7.17
CA TYR A 278 -3.55 -4.61 -7.76
C TYR A 278 -2.48 -4.35 -6.70
N TYR A 279 -1.43 -5.15 -6.74
CA TYR A 279 -0.25 -5.00 -5.87
C TYR A 279 0.98 -4.78 -6.75
N GLY A 280 1.52 -3.58 -6.77
CA GLY A 280 2.75 -3.24 -7.50
C GLY A 280 3.92 -4.16 -7.14
N TYR A 281 3.98 -4.58 -5.89
CA TYR A 281 4.97 -5.54 -5.39
C TYR A 281 4.98 -6.88 -6.14
N ASN A 282 3.85 -7.35 -6.64
CA ASN A 282 3.76 -8.62 -7.35
C ASN A 282 4.15 -8.53 -8.83
N GLY A 283 4.54 -7.35 -9.31
CA GLY A 283 4.81 -7.10 -10.72
C GLY A 283 3.53 -7.07 -11.56
N SER A 284 3.69 -7.24 -12.86
CA SER A 284 2.55 -7.20 -13.80
C SER A 284 1.72 -8.48 -13.75
N TYR A 285 0.42 -8.34 -13.69
CA TYR A 285 -0.51 -9.46 -13.77
C TYR A 285 -0.49 -10.11 -15.16
N ARG A 286 -0.47 -11.45 -15.17
CA ARG A 286 -0.69 -12.24 -16.37
C ARG A 286 -2.09 -12.86 -16.30
N GLY A 287 -2.93 -12.60 -17.28
CA GLY A 287 -4.26 -13.21 -17.39
C GLY A 287 -5.41 -12.29 -16.94
N LYS A 288 -6.35 -12.83 -16.15
CA LYS A 288 -7.54 -12.10 -15.74
C LYS A 288 -7.20 -10.89 -14.86
N GLN A 289 -7.84 -9.76 -15.14
CA GLN A 289 -7.67 -8.53 -14.37
C GLN A 289 -8.06 -8.78 -12.89
N PRO A 290 -7.34 -8.14 -11.93
CA PRO A 290 -7.70 -8.19 -10.53
C PRO A 290 -9.13 -7.68 -10.29
N ALA A 291 -9.77 -8.20 -9.24
CA ALA A 291 -11.10 -7.76 -8.83
C ALA A 291 -11.13 -6.26 -8.51
N PRO A 292 -12.25 -5.57 -8.72
CA PRO A 292 -12.45 -4.22 -8.20
C PRO A 292 -12.46 -4.23 -6.66
N VAL A 293 -12.09 -3.11 -6.04
CA VAL A 293 -12.10 -2.93 -4.58
C VAL A 293 -13.11 -1.86 -4.23
N ARG A 294 -13.99 -2.14 -3.24
CA ARG A 294 -15.03 -1.19 -2.79
C ARG A 294 -14.53 -0.22 -1.74
N ASP A 295 -13.63 -0.68 -0.88
CA ASP A 295 -13.16 0.06 0.26
C ASP A 295 -12.07 1.03 -0.16
N LEU A 296 -12.44 2.31 -0.13
CA LEU A 296 -11.67 3.41 -0.67
C LEU A 296 -11.50 4.53 0.36
N LYS A 297 -10.38 5.21 0.25
CA LYS A 297 -10.12 6.46 0.96
C LYS A 297 -9.74 7.54 -0.04
N VAL A 298 -10.35 8.69 0.13
CA VAL A 298 -9.96 9.92 -0.55
C VAL A 298 -9.47 10.91 0.50
N LEU A 299 -8.30 11.50 0.27
CA LEU A 299 -7.78 12.60 1.06
C LEU A 299 -7.55 13.80 0.15
N ALA A 300 -8.18 14.92 0.45
CA ALA A 300 -8.03 16.18 -0.29
C ALA A 300 -7.53 17.29 0.63
N ARG A 301 -6.46 17.97 0.23
CA ARG A 301 -5.97 19.19 0.89
C ARG A 301 -6.47 20.39 0.10
N ILE A 302 -7.28 21.23 0.73
CA ILE A 302 -8.00 22.31 0.09
C ILE A 302 -7.87 23.59 0.88
N SER A 303 -7.75 24.72 0.19
CA SER A 303 -8.05 26.04 0.73
C SER A 303 -9.07 26.71 -0.18
N ALA A 304 -10.19 27.15 0.38
CA ALA A 304 -11.29 27.68 -0.42
C ALA A 304 -11.99 28.85 0.27
N MET A 305 -12.60 29.69 -0.55
CA MET A 305 -13.36 30.86 -0.11
C MET A 305 -14.77 30.80 -0.69
N PRO A 306 -15.83 31.05 0.10
CA PRO A 306 -17.17 31.14 -0.40
C PRO A 306 -17.35 32.37 -1.30
N THR A 307 -18.21 32.27 -2.29
CA THR A 307 -18.65 33.45 -3.03
C THR A 307 -19.73 34.22 -2.23
N SER A 308 -19.89 35.50 -2.50
CA SER A 308 -20.82 36.37 -1.77
C SER A 308 -22.32 36.06 -2.01
N SER A 309 -22.63 35.12 -2.91
CA SER A 309 -24.02 34.83 -3.33
C SER A 309 -24.38 33.37 -3.05
N GLY A 310 -25.14 33.12 -1.99
CA GLY A 310 -25.78 31.85 -1.68
C GLY A 310 -24.96 30.88 -0.84
N GLU A 311 -25.50 29.70 -0.60
CA GLU A 311 -24.84 28.63 0.17
C GLU A 311 -23.67 28.06 -0.64
N SER A 312 -22.48 28.11 -0.04
CA SER A 312 -21.25 27.57 -0.59
C SER A 312 -20.87 26.27 0.12
N SER A 313 -20.46 25.28 -0.61
CA SER A 313 -20.07 23.98 -0.06
C SER A 313 -18.96 23.30 -0.86
N ILE A 314 -18.29 22.35 -0.22
CA ILE A 314 -17.41 21.38 -0.84
C ILE A 314 -18.05 20.01 -0.65
N ALA A 315 -17.98 19.14 -1.65
CA ALA A 315 -18.41 17.76 -1.52
C ALA A 315 -17.34 16.79 -2.00
N ILE A 316 -17.14 15.74 -1.21
CA ILE A 316 -16.37 14.54 -1.62
C ILE A 316 -17.39 13.43 -1.87
N GLU A 317 -17.28 12.80 -3.04
CA GLU A 317 -18.18 11.75 -3.45
C GLU A 317 -17.42 10.53 -3.94
N ILE A 318 -17.85 9.35 -3.48
CA ILE A 318 -17.36 8.05 -3.93
C ILE A 318 -18.55 7.29 -4.50
N ASP A 319 -18.51 7.05 -5.81
CA ASP A 319 -19.50 6.23 -6.51
C ASP A 319 -18.97 4.80 -6.63
N ASN A 320 -19.58 3.88 -5.90
CA ASN A 320 -19.26 2.45 -5.88
C ASN A 320 -20.34 1.62 -6.58
N SER A 321 -21.15 2.21 -7.41
CA SER A 321 -22.27 1.59 -8.14
C SER A 321 -22.67 0.19 -7.63
N PRO A 322 -23.86 0.01 -7.06
CA PRO A 322 -25.04 0.87 -7.28
C PRO A 322 -25.18 2.07 -6.33
N SER A 323 -24.29 2.23 -5.36
CA SER A 323 -24.42 3.24 -4.32
C SER A 323 -23.40 4.36 -4.47
N THR A 324 -23.84 5.56 -4.20
CA THR A 324 -23.01 6.76 -4.16
C THR A 324 -22.99 7.31 -2.74
N TYR A 325 -21.81 7.55 -2.23
CA TYR A 325 -21.53 8.09 -0.91
C TYR A 325 -21.07 9.53 -1.06
N ARG A 326 -21.77 10.48 -0.42
CA ARG A 326 -21.50 11.90 -0.56
C ARG A 326 -21.38 12.59 0.79
N TRP A 327 -20.23 13.20 1.04
CA TRP A 327 -20.02 14.09 2.17
C TRP A 327 -20.04 15.53 1.70
N GLU A 328 -21.04 16.30 2.12
CA GLU A 328 -21.22 17.71 1.82
C GLU A 328 -20.89 18.57 3.03
N ILE A 329 -20.04 19.59 2.83
CA ILE A 329 -19.46 20.40 3.89
C ILE A 329 -19.66 21.87 3.56
N PRO A 330 -20.41 22.64 4.39
CA PRO A 330 -20.63 24.06 4.19
C PRO A 330 -19.43 24.89 4.65
N PHE A 331 -19.42 26.17 4.28
CA PHE A 331 -18.50 27.17 4.81
C PHE A 331 -19.12 27.92 5.99
N SER A 332 -18.36 28.09 7.06
CA SER A 332 -18.60 28.94 8.22
C SER A 332 -19.89 28.71 9.02
N THR A 333 -21.00 28.46 8.35
CA THR A 333 -22.32 28.20 8.97
C THR A 333 -23.09 27.18 8.13
N GLY A 334 -23.81 26.30 8.78
CA GLY A 334 -24.58 25.24 8.13
C GLY A 334 -24.33 23.88 8.73
N GLU A 335 -25.03 22.89 8.23
CA GLU A 335 -24.86 21.48 8.63
C GLU A 335 -24.06 20.73 7.57
N SER A 336 -22.96 20.11 7.99
CA SER A 336 -22.28 19.10 7.21
C SER A 336 -23.15 17.86 7.17
N ARG A 337 -23.30 17.24 5.99
CA ARG A 337 -24.19 16.10 5.79
C ARG A 337 -23.43 14.95 5.09
N PHE A 338 -23.76 13.75 5.51
CA PHE A 338 -23.37 12.55 4.78
C PHE A 338 -24.62 11.89 4.23
N LEU A 339 -24.64 11.74 2.92
CA LEU A 339 -25.75 11.21 2.15
C LEU A 339 -25.34 9.92 1.44
N ILE A 340 -26.33 9.02 1.32
CA ILE A 340 -26.23 7.86 0.46
C ILE A 340 -27.32 7.92 -0.60
N THR A 341 -26.96 7.60 -1.83
CA THR A 341 -27.90 7.45 -2.92
C THR A 341 -27.79 6.01 -3.46
N GLY A 342 -28.83 5.24 -3.30
CA GLY A 342 -28.92 3.85 -3.76
C GLY A 342 -29.56 3.73 -5.15
N ASN A 343 -29.90 2.49 -5.54
CA ASN A 343 -30.52 2.14 -6.84
C ASN A 343 -31.83 2.86 -7.14
N GLU A 344 -32.61 3.23 -6.12
CA GLU A 344 -33.92 3.87 -6.27
C GLU A 344 -33.83 5.40 -6.41
N SER A 345 -32.63 5.96 -6.53
CA SER A 345 -32.35 7.40 -6.66
C SER A 345 -32.89 8.26 -5.51
N SER A 346 -33.25 7.64 -4.39
CA SER A 346 -33.59 8.37 -3.16
C SER A 346 -32.31 8.71 -2.39
N GLU A 347 -32.11 9.99 -2.11
CA GLU A 347 -31.05 10.43 -1.19
C GLU A 347 -31.52 10.21 0.25
N GLU A 348 -30.66 9.60 1.05
CA GLU A 348 -30.87 9.42 2.47
C GLU A 348 -29.76 10.12 3.26
N ASP A 349 -30.15 11.01 4.17
CA ASP A 349 -29.21 11.65 5.12
C ASP A 349 -28.92 10.66 6.26
N LEU A 350 -27.73 10.09 6.28
CA LEU A 350 -27.29 9.18 7.35
C LEU A 350 -26.63 9.89 8.53
N TRP A 351 -26.16 11.12 8.32
CA TRP A 351 -25.50 11.88 9.37
C TRP A 351 -25.52 13.38 9.07
N LYS A 352 -25.66 14.18 10.14
CA LYS A 352 -25.58 15.65 10.13
C LYS A 352 -24.84 16.15 11.35
N ASP A 353 -24.03 17.19 11.18
CA ASP A 353 -23.34 17.88 12.27
C ASP A 353 -23.03 19.33 11.88
N SER A 354 -22.75 20.14 12.87
CA SER A 354 -22.36 21.58 12.72
C SER A 354 -20.92 21.76 12.19
N PHE A 355 -20.25 20.72 11.70
CA PHE A 355 -18.92 20.83 11.12
C PHE A 355 -18.93 21.68 9.85
N ALA A 356 -18.02 22.65 9.76
CA ALA A 356 -17.88 23.55 8.62
C ALA A 356 -16.41 23.84 8.33
N ILE A 357 -16.09 24.16 7.07
CA ILE A 357 -14.75 24.57 6.64
C ILE A 357 -14.53 26.05 7.01
N VAL A 358 -13.34 26.33 7.54
CA VAL A 358 -12.89 27.71 7.76
C VAL A 358 -12.40 28.27 6.43
N PRO A 359 -12.97 29.40 5.96
CA PRO A 359 -12.52 30.02 4.71
C PRO A 359 -11.05 30.38 4.71
N ASP A 360 -10.40 30.24 3.56
CA ASP A 360 -9.01 30.60 3.30
C ASP A 360 -7.96 29.88 4.16
N ARG A 361 -8.37 28.82 4.84
CA ARG A 361 -7.47 27.94 5.59
C ARG A 361 -7.28 26.64 4.83
N GLU A 362 -6.02 26.20 4.69
CA GLU A 362 -5.75 24.85 4.21
C GLU A 362 -6.30 23.84 5.22
N THR A 363 -7.15 22.94 4.73
CA THR A 363 -7.79 21.89 5.51
C THR A 363 -7.63 20.56 4.78
N ALA A 364 -7.22 19.54 5.51
CA ALA A 364 -7.14 18.17 5.00
C ALA A 364 -8.45 17.43 5.31
N LEU A 365 -9.25 17.18 4.29
CA LEU A 365 -10.50 16.41 4.38
C LEU A 365 -10.26 14.98 3.89
N SER A 366 -10.72 13.99 4.66
CA SER A 366 -10.65 12.61 4.25
C SER A 366 -11.97 11.88 4.46
N MET A 367 -12.43 11.19 3.43
CA MET A 367 -13.55 10.27 3.48
C MET A 367 -13.05 8.86 3.23
N GLU A 368 -13.36 7.96 4.14
CA GLU A 368 -13.03 6.54 4.10
C GLU A 368 -14.33 5.73 4.05
N VAL A 369 -14.48 4.91 3.01
CA VAL A 369 -15.50 3.86 2.95
C VAL A 369 -14.78 2.55 3.20
N VAL A 370 -15.04 1.90 4.33
CA VAL A 370 -14.27 0.74 4.78
C VAL A 370 -15.08 -0.14 5.73
N ASP A 371 -15.01 -1.46 5.55
CA ASP A 371 -15.63 -2.45 6.44
C ASP A 371 -17.09 -2.08 6.79
N ARG A 372 -17.89 -1.70 5.80
CA ARG A 372 -19.31 -1.27 5.95
C ARG A 372 -19.53 -0.02 6.80
N HIS A 373 -18.52 0.80 6.94
CA HIS A 373 -18.64 2.10 7.60
C HIS A 373 -18.10 3.21 6.72
N VAL A 374 -18.56 4.42 7.00
CA VAL A 374 -17.90 5.62 6.51
C VAL A 374 -17.27 6.35 7.67
N ARG A 375 -16.02 6.73 7.50
CA ARG A 375 -15.28 7.58 8.45
C ARG A 375 -14.94 8.89 7.77
N LEU A 376 -15.27 9.99 8.46
CA LEU A 376 -15.02 11.35 8.01
C LEU A 376 -13.97 11.99 8.89
N PHE A 377 -12.95 12.58 8.29
CA PHE A 377 -11.84 13.21 9.01
C PHE A 377 -11.61 14.64 8.52
N SER A 378 -11.23 15.51 9.44
CA SER A 378 -10.65 16.82 9.15
C SER A 378 -9.34 16.98 9.92
N ASP A 379 -8.25 17.33 9.23
CA ASP A 379 -6.91 17.47 9.80
C ASP A 379 -6.52 16.26 10.69
N GLU A 380 -6.71 15.04 10.16
CA GLU A 380 -6.52 13.74 10.83
C GLU A 380 -7.44 13.44 12.02
N LYS A 381 -8.31 14.38 12.43
CA LYS A 381 -9.27 14.19 13.50
C LYS A 381 -10.53 13.51 12.96
N LEU A 382 -10.94 12.43 13.59
CA LEU A 382 -12.21 11.75 13.27
C LEU A 382 -13.39 12.67 13.64
N ILE A 383 -14.22 13.00 12.64
CA ILE A 383 -15.45 13.79 12.78
C ILE A 383 -16.63 12.86 13.02
N ALA A 384 -16.75 11.81 12.19
CA ALA A 384 -17.86 10.85 12.28
C ALA A 384 -17.40 9.45 11.86
N GLN A 385 -18.06 8.45 12.45
CA GLN A 385 -18.04 7.06 12.00
C GLN A 385 -19.49 6.60 11.87
N ILE A 386 -19.91 6.26 10.65
CA ILE A 386 -21.30 6.05 10.27
C ILE A 386 -21.40 4.63 9.72
N PRO A 387 -22.25 3.75 10.31
CA PRO A 387 -22.51 2.44 9.73
C PRO A 387 -23.32 2.56 8.43
N LEU A 388 -23.00 1.75 7.44
CA LEU A 388 -23.76 1.66 6.20
C LEU A 388 -24.91 0.67 6.32
N PRO A 389 -26.07 0.93 5.70
CA PRO A 389 -27.22 0.03 5.73
C PRO A 389 -26.94 -1.35 5.14
N ASP A 390 -27.63 -2.38 5.64
CA ASP A 390 -27.50 -3.77 5.16
C ASP A 390 -27.92 -3.96 3.71
N SER A 391 -28.81 -3.13 3.19
CA SER A 391 -29.25 -3.13 1.79
C SER A 391 -28.10 -2.93 0.80
N GLU A 392 -27.03 -2.29 1.23
CA GLU A 392 -25.82 -2.04 0.45
C GLU A 392 -24.93 -3.28 0.26
N LEU A 393 -25.16 -4.34 1.03
CA LEU A 393 -24.31 -5.52 1.11
C LEU A 393 -24.48 -6.51 -0.03
N SER A 394 -25.70 -6.64 -0.53
CA SER A 394 -26.05 -7.66 -1.52
C SER A 394 -25.56 -7.34 -2.94
N ALA A 395 -25.21 -6.09 -3.20
CA ALA A 395 -24.76 -5.62 -4.49
C ALA A 395 -23.22 -5.73 -4.61
N GLY A 396 -22.72 -6.92 -4.91
CA GLY A 396 -21.31 -7.10 -5.26
C GLY A 396 -20.91 -6.19 -6.45
N LEU A 397 -19.73 -5.56 -6.38
CA LEU A 397 -19.15 -4.83 -7.50
C LEU A 397 -18.96 -5.77 -8.70
N LYS A 398 -19.84 -5.65 -9.69
CA LYS A 398 -19.76 -6.44 -10.92
C LYS A 398 -18.66 -5.94 -11.86
N SER A 399 -18.26 -4.67 -11.75
CA SER A 399 -17.25 -4.05 -12.62
C SER A 399 -16.62 -2.82 -11.98
N ALA A 400 -15.30 -2.66 -12.07
CA ALA A 400 -14.60 -1.42 -11.72
C ALA A 400 -14.91 -0.25 -12.67
N LYS A 401 -15.61 -0.47 -13.78
CA LYS A 401 -15.93 0.57 -14.76
C LYS A 401 -16.95 1.62 -14.28
N GLY A 402 -17.66 1.35 -13.18
CA GLY A 402 -18.62 2.29 -12.60
C GLY A 402 -18.08 3.09 -11.42
N GLN A 403 -16.88 2.77 -10.92
CA GLN A 403 -16.32 3.50 -9.79
C GLN A 403 -15.80 4.87 -10.23
N THR A 404 -16.21 5.89 -9.49
CA THR A 404 -15.76 7.28 -9.71
C THR A 404 -15.60 7.97 -8.38
N ILE A 405 -14.58 8.82 -8.27
CA ILE A 405 -14.41 9.72 -7.14
C ILE A 405 -14.59 11.13 -7.67
N ARG A 406 -15.38 11.95 -6.99
CA ARG A 406 -15.63 13.33 -7.36
C ARG A 406 -15.31 14.25 -6.20
N LEU A 407 -14.63 15.34 -6.51
CA LEU A 407 -14.47 16.48 -5.64
C LEU A 407 -15.20 17.66 -6.27
N GLN A 408 -16.22 18.16 -5.61
CA GLN A 408 -17.04 19.24 -6.09
C GLN A 408 -16.85 20.50 -5.23
N MET A 409 -16.74 21.64 -5.88
CA MET A 409 -16.74 22.94 -5.24
C MET A 409 -17.93 23.74 -5.74
N ASN A 410 -18.87 24.05 -4.84
CA ASN A 410 -20.13 24.72 -5.17
C ASN A 410 -20.10 26.15 -4.65
N ARG A 411 -20.26 27.13 -5.56
CA ARG A 411 -20.28 28.58 -5.25
C ARG A 411 -19.11 29.05 -4.38
N CYS A 412 -17.95 28.45 -4.61
CA CYS A 412 -16.70 28.83 -3.97
C CYS A 412 -15.56 28.79 -4.99
N GLY A 413 -14.48 29.44 -4.66
CA GLY A 413 -13.24 29.37 -5.41
C GLY A 413 -12.10 29.02 -4.47
N GLY A 414 -10.94 28.71 -5.02
CA GLY A 414 -9.76 28.41 -4.22
C GLY A 414 -8.84 27.39 -4.87
N TYR A 415 -8.17 26.63 -4.03
CA TYR A 415 -7.13 25.71 -4.44
C TYR A 415 -7.37 24.32 -3.87
N VAL A 416 -7.15 23.31 -4.70
CA VAL A 416 -6.97 21.92 -4.29
C VAL A 416 -5.49 21.64 -4.40
N HIS A 417 -4.80 21.60 -3.26
CA HIS A 417 -3.35 21.46 -3.21
C HIS A 417 -2.92 20.04 -3.54
N GLN A 418 -3.67 19.05 -3.06
CA GLN A 418 -3.38 17.63 -3.27
C GLN A 418 -4.66 16.80 -3.16
N VAL A 419 -4.77 15.79 -4.00
CA VAL A 419 -5.74 14.71 -3.82
C VAL A 419 -5.01 13.37 -3.87
N GLN A 420 -5.23 12.56 -2.85
CA GLN A 420 -4.70 11.21 -2.77
C GLN A 420 -5.84 10.19 -2.73
N VAL A 421 -5.67 9.11 -3.44
CA VAL A 421 -6.62 7.99 -3.49
C VAL A 421 -5.94 6.74 -2.97
N PHE A 422 -6.63 6.05 -2.08
CA PHE A 422 -6.19 4.80 -1.48
C PHE A 422 -7.28 3.75 -1.62
N ARG A 423 -6.87 2.47 -1.60
CA ARG A 423 -7.76 1.33 -1.39
C ARG A 423 -7.39 0.57 -0.13
N ASP A 424 -8.35 -0.16 0.40
CA ASP A 424 -8.07 -1.08 1.52
C ASP A 424 -7.46 -2.42 1.04
N LEU A 425 -7.02 -3.21 2.00
CA LEU A 425 -6.71 -4.61 1.78
C LEU A 425 -7.98 -5.34 1.32
N HIS A 426 -7.83 -6.16 0.30
CA HIS A 426 -8.91 -6.98 -0.23
C HIS A 426 -8.43 -8.43 -0.28
N TRP A 427 -8.94 -9.26 0.62
CA TRP A 427 -8.56 -10.66 0.67
C TRP A 427 -9.25 -11.48 -0.41
N THR A 428 -8.46 -12.16 -1.21
CA THR A 428 -8.99 -12.96 -2.33
C THR A 428 -9.66 -14.22 -1.81
N GLY A 429 -10.74 -14.64 -2.50
CA GLY A 429 -11.47 -15.89 -2.21
C GLY A 429 -10.75 -17.17 -2.67
N ASN A 430 -9.41 -17.14 -2.79
CA ASN A 430 -8.63 -18.32 -3.16
C ASN A 430 -8.21 -19.09 -1.90
N GLY A 431 -8.47 -20.39 -1.87
CA GLY A 431 -8.11 -21.25 -0.74
C GLY A 431 -9.13 -22.34 -0.49
N ASN A 432 -8.97 -23.04 0.64
CA ASN A 432 -9.81 -24.17 1.04
C ASN A 432 -10.67 -23.88 2.29
N HIS A 433 -10.30 -22.82 3.03
CA HIS A 433 -10.91 -22.47 4.32
C HIS A 433 -11.36 -21.02 4.35
N ALA A 434 -12.49 -20.74 4.96
CA ALA A 434 -13.08 -19.41 5.15
C ALA A 434 -13.39 -18.65 3.83
N VAL A 435 -13.40 -19.29 2.67
CA VAL A 435 -13.61 -18.65 1.34
C VAL A 435 -14.86 -19.18 0.60
N THR A 436 -15.36 -20.34 1.00
CA THR A 436 -16.59 -20.95 0.44
C THR A 436 -17.67 -21.12 1.50
N GLY A 437 -17.47 -20.59 2.68
CA GLY A 437 -18.31 -20.64 3.86
C GLY A 437 -17.49 -20.42 5.12
N PRO A 438 -18.14 -20.22 6.26
CA PRO A 438 -17.47 -19.93 7.52
C PRO A 438 -16.58 -21.10 7.98
N PHE A 439 -15.42 -20.75 8.51
CA PHE A 439 -14.45 -21.69 9.08
C PHE A 439 -14.45 -21.54 10.61
N GLN A 440 -14.78 -22.62 11.31
CA GLN A 440 -14.77 -22.66 12.78
C GLN A 440 -13.34 -22.78 13.29
N ILE A 441 -12.93 -21.86 14.16
CA ILE A 441 -11.64 -21.91 14.85
C ILE A 441 -11.79 -22.63 16.18
N ASP A 442 -11.05 -23.71 16.37
CA ASP A 442 -11.05 -24.44 17.64
C ASP A 442 -10.45 -23.58 18.76
N GLN A 443 -10.76 -23.95 20.02
CA GLN A 443 -10.14 -23.33 21.20
C GLN A 443 -8.63 -23.48 21.19
N GLY A 444 -7.91 -22.41 21.55
CA GLY A 444 -6.46 -22.38 21.57
C GLY A 444 -5.80 -22.38 20.18
N ARG A 445 -6.56 -22.06 19.11
CA ARG A 445 -6.05 -21.92 17.76
C ARG A 445 -6.36 -20.54 17.19
N TYR A 446 -5.60 -20.15 16.18
CA TYR A 446 -5.68 -18.84 15.54
C TYR A 446 -5.75 -18.97 14.03
N PHE A 447 -6.43 -18.01 13.38
CA PHE A 447 -6.52 -17.90 11.92
C PHE A 447 -5.80 -16.63 11.46
N VAL A 448 -4.91 -16.76 10.49
CA VAL A 448 -4.03 -15.66 10.03
C VAL A 448 -4.06 -15.49 8.52
N LEU A 449 -3.90 -14.25 8.06
CA LEU A 449 -3.82 -13.91 6.65
C LEU A 449 -2.56 -13.09 6.34
N GLY A 450 -2.10 -13.17 5.10
CA GLY A 450 -1.08 -12.27 4.60
C GLY A 450 -1.69 -11.02 3.98
N ASP A 451 -1.06 -9.88 4.19
CA ASP A 451 -1.50 -8.61 3.62
C ASP A 451 -1.39 -8.58 2.09
N ASN A 452 -0.45 -9.36 1.51
CA ASN A 452 -0.39 -9.63 0.08
C ASN A 452 -1.28 -10.82 -0.30
N SER A 453 -2.58 -10.62 -0.20
CA SER A 453 -3.56 -11.68 -0.34
C SER A 453 -3.39 -12.56 -1.59
N PRO A 454 -3.11 -12.02 -2.82
CA PRO A 454 -2.93 -12.85 -4.01
C PRO A 454 -1.65 -13.70 -3.99
N SER A 455 -0.65 -13.33 -3.18
CA SER A 455 0.68 -13.96 -3.11
C SER A 455 1.01 -14.49 -1.72
N SER A 456 0.00 -14.82 -0.91
CA SER A 456 0.19 -15.35 0.43
C SER A 456 -0.30 -16.79 0.55
N LEU A 457 0.55 -17.64 1.09
CA LEU A 457 0.17 -18.95 1.58
C LEU A 457 -0.09 -18.82 3.09
N ASP A 458 -1.37 -18.83 3.47
CA ASP A 458 -1.86 -18.54 4.82
C ASP A 458 -3.02 -19.46 5.22
N SER A 459 -3.75 -19.12 6.27
CA SER A 459 -4.83 -19.95 6.83
C SER A 459 -5.94 -20.30 5.85
N ARG A 460 -6.11 -19.55 4.77
CA ARG A 460 -7.03 -19.93 3.67
C ARG A 460 -6.68 -21.30 3.07
N TYR A 461 -5.40 -21.68 3.09
CA TYR A 461 -4.91 -22.91 2.48
C TYR A 461 -4.74 -24.05 3.49
N TRP A 462 -4.30 -23.74 4.72
CA TRP A 462 -3.91 -24.75 5.72
C TRP A 462 -4.71 -24.67 7.03
N GLY A 463 -5.71 -23.79 7.15
CA GLY A 463 -6.58 -23.67 8.30
C GLY A 463 -5.93 -22.90 9.47
N SER A 464 -6.36 -23.19 10.69
CA SER A 464 -5.87 -22.56 11.91
C SER A 464 -4.60 -23.21 12.44
N PHE A 465 -3.77 -22.45 13.21
CA PHE A 465 -2.57 -22.96 13.87
C PHE A 465 -2.72 -22.88 15.42
N SER A 466 -1.98 -23.70 16.14
CA SER A 466 -2.05 -23.78 17.60
C SER A 466 -1.33 -22.60 18.28
N ARG A 467 -1.87 -22.11 19.41
CA ARG A 467 -1.22 -21.14 20.30
C ARG A 467 0.22 -21.54 20.67
N SER A 468 0.48 -22.83 20.88
CA SER A 468 1.83 -23.33 21.21
C SER A 468 2.88 -23.06 20.14
N ASN A 469 2.46 -22.73 18.93
CA ASN A 469 3.35 -22.38 17.83
C ASN A 469 3.64 -20.89 17.72
N LEU A 470 2.95 -20.06 18.51
CA LEU A 470 3.14 -18.61 18.54
C LEU A 470 4.50 -18.28 19.16
N LEU A 471 5.28 -17.44 18.50
CA LEU A 471 6.63 -17.06 18.93
C LEU A 471 6.67 -15.64 19.48
N GLY A 472 5.82 -14.74 19.00
CA GLY A 472 5.77 -13.37 19.46
C GLY A 472 5.07 -12.42 18.50
N ARG A 473 5.01 -11.15 18.89
CA ARG A 473 4.41 -10.06 18.15
C ARG A 473 5.46 -9.26 17.40
N GLY A 474 5.22 -8.98 16.11
CA GLY A 474 5.99 -7.97 15.39
C GLY A 474 5.78 -6.61 16.03
N PHE A 475 6.86 -5.93 16.41
CA PHE A 475 6.80 -4.72 17.22
C PHE A 475 7.24 -3.49 16.44
N VAL A 476 8.38 -3.56 15.77
CA VAL A 476 8.94 -2.41 15.04
C VAL A 476 9.72 -2.87 13.81
N ILE A 477 9.58 -2.12 12.72
CA ILE A 477 10.46 -2.21 11.56
C ILE A 477 11.65 -1.30 11.84
N PHE A 478 12.84 -1.86 12.00
CA PHE A 478 14.04 -1.08 12.29
C PHE A 478 15.00 -0.97 11.10
N TRP A 479 14.76 -1.74 10.02
CA TRP A 479 15.55 -1.67 8.80
C TRP A 479 14.69 -1.95 7.55
N PRO A 480 14.85 -1.18 6.45
CA PRO A 480 15.72 -0.03 6.33
C PRO A 480 15.28 1.13 7.21
N ALA A 481 16.22 1.78 7.90
CA ALA A 481 15.94 2.93 8.75
C ALA A 481 15.89 4.21 7.89
N LEU A 482 14.88 4.32 7.04
CA LEU A 482 14.67 5.43 6.13
C LEU A 482 13.40 6.20 6.53
N PRO A 483 13.47 7.08 7.54
CA PRO A 483 12.29 7.76 8.09
C PRO A 483 11.55 8.62 7.05
N TRP A 484 12.27 9.15 6.06
CA TRP A 484 11.66 9.92 4.94
C TRP A 484 10.86 9.07 3.95
N ARG A 485 10.91 7.74 4.05
CA ARG A 485 10.14 6.81 3.22
C ARG A 485 8.99 6.13 3.96
N ASN A 486 8.78 6.44 5.23
CA ASN A 486 7.82 5.76 6.13
C ASN A 486 7.95 4.22 6.12
N GLU A 487 9.16 3.71 5.89
CA GLU A 487 9.45 2.27 5.83
C GLU A 487 9.93 1.72 7.17
N SER A 488 10.10 2.56 8.17
CA SER A 488 10.46 2.20 9.55
C SER A 488 9.42 2.73 10.52
N GLY A 489 9.16 2.00 11.60
CA GLY A 489 8.20 2.41 12.62
C GLY A 489 7.55 1.25 13.35
N PHE A 490 6.63 1.57 14.23
CA PHE A 490 5.89 0.56 15.00
C PHE A 490 4.95 -0.24 14.09
N ILE A 491 4.91 -1.55 14.30
CA ILE A 491 4.01 -2.50 13.63
C ILE A 491 2.70 -2.52 14.43
N ARG A 492 1.59 -2.29 13.73
CA ARG A 492 0.24 -2.31 14.29
C ARG A 492 -0.73 -3.12 13.44
#